data_5f797ec5b5cd375324b9b8b47cc50385
#
_entry.id   5f797ec5b5cd375324b9b8b47cc50385
#
_cell.length_a   1.000
_cell.length_b   1.000
_cell.length_c   1.000
_cell.angle_alpha   90.00
_cell.angle_beta   90.00
_cell.angle_gamma   90.00
#
_symmetry.space_group_name_H-M   'P 1'
#
loop_
_entity.id
_entity.type
_entity.pdbx_description
1 polymer ?
#
loop_
_entity_poly.entity_id
_entity_poly.type
_entity_poly.pdbx_seq_one_letter_code
_entity_poly.pdbx_strand_id
1 'polypeptide(L)'
;MGAEVIKIEMPPHGDFTRSFGPLISGKEDLENSALFLHNNTGKKSVLLDWSTASGSKALDSILSGADIFIEDWDSTYRETTGIDRERFTSSHPELIEICITPFGLDGPYSHWKSAPIVQFALGGIMNIIGDPESGPLMIPGHHPEYLTGINGCNASVIALWERDFSGNGAFLELSELETLANVHQAPLNMEGGVRKRSSHRQSSLSARGFPPGVATLAAKDGYLTFGGGSQAIWEQLCLMLERTDLYEGKDFSDLTSNEDLERLVDRIIENWMDGKMRSEVFREVSEEWLLPVAPVLSICEVLSDKHFMHRSSFQEIDHPSVGKASYPLPPPLIDGDRLPLTRAPLLGEHTETYL
;
A
#
# COMPACT_ATOMS: atom_id res chain seq x y z
N MET A 1 -8.83 14.89 -1.51
CA MET A 1 -8.64 16.06 -0.63
C MET A 1 -9.01 17.36 -1.35
N GLY A 2 -10.09 17.33 -2.13
CA GLY A 2 -10.64 18.52 -2.81
C GLY A 2 -10.14 18.76 -4.24
N ALA A 3 -9.17 18.01 -4.74
CA ALA A 3 -8.78 18.09 -6.13
C ALA A 3 -9.87 17.50 -7.05
N GLU A 4 -10.16 18.16 -8.16
CA GLU A 4 -10.91 17.56 -9.26
C GLU A 4 -9.97 16.66 -10.06
N VAL A 5 -10.37 15.39 -10.24
CA VAL A 5 -9.54 14.40 -10.96
C VAL A 5 -10.29 13.93 -12.18
N ILE A 6 -9.75 14.25 -13.35
CA ILE A 6 -10.24 13.81 -14.66
C ILE A 6 -9.42 12.59 -15.08
N LYS A 7 -10.06 11.44 -15.18
CA LYS A 7 -9.47 10.21 -15.70
C LYS A 7 -9.76 10.11 -17.18
N ILE A 8 -8.71 10.22 -17.98
CA ILE A 8 -8.78 10.01 -19.41
C ILE A 8 -8.63 8.54 -19.71
N GLU A 9 -9.57 7.98 -20.45
CA GLU A 9 -9.66 6.55 -20.72
C GLU A 9 -9.71 6.30 -22.24
N MET A 10 -8.94 5.31 -22.70
CA MET A 10 -8.89 4.95 -24.13
C MET A 10 -10.16 4.16 -24.52
N PRO A 11 -10.91 4.59 -25.57
CA PRO A 11 -12.03 3.81 -26.06
C PRO A 11 -11.56 2.50 -26.73
N PRO A 12 -12.41 1.45 -26.82
CA PRO A 12 -13.79 1.41 -26.32
C PRO A 12 -13.90 0.88 -24.89
N HIS A 13 -12.83 0.36 -24.28
CA HIS A 13 -12.87 -0.42 -23.04
C HIS A 13 -12.44 0.37 -21.80
N GLY A 14 -11.87 1.55 -21.97
CA GLY A 14 -11.37 2.36 -20.86
C GLY A 14 -10.11 1.80 -20.22
N ASP A 15 -9.95 2.08 -18.95
CA ASP A 15 -8.85 1.60 -18.13
C ASP A 15 -8.88 0.06 -17.98
N PHE A 16 -7.72 -0.60 -18.10
CA PHE A 16 -7.62 -2.06 -18.01
C PHE A 16 -8.16 -2.60 -16.67
N THR A 17 -8.09 -1.81 -15.60
CA THR A 17 -8.61 -2.21 -14.28
C THR A 17 -10.12 -2.37 -14.25
N ARG A 18 -10.87 -1.83 -15.24
CA ARG A 18 -12.31 -2.08 -15.38
C ARG A 18 -12.64 -3.55 -15.62
N SER A 19 -11.72 -4.26 -16.27
CA SER A 19 -11.85 -5.72 -16.54
C SER A 19 -11.14 -6.58 -15.51
N PHE A 20 -10.52 -6.00 -14.50
CA PHE A 20 -9.71 -6.72 -13.51
C PHE A 20 -10.57 -7.20 -12.34
N GLY A 21 -10.40 -8.48 -11.94
CA GLY A 21 -11.11 -9.04 -10.79
C GLY A 21 -10.58 -8.53 -9.42
N PRO A 22 -11.34 -8.76 -8.37
CA PRO A 22 -12.62 -9.48 -8.34
C PRO A 22 -13.78 -8.64 -8.92
N LEU A 23 -14.69 -9.34 -9.62
CA LEU A 23 -15.90 -8.74 -10.17
C LEU A 23 -17.07 -8.92 -9.19
N ILE A 24 -17.73 -7.83 -8.79
CA ILE A 24 -18.75 -7.83 -7.73
C ILE A 24 -19.95 -8.72 -8.09
N SER A 25 -20.45 -8.64 -9.33
CA SER A 25 -21.61 -9.44 -9.76
C SER A 25 -21.23 -10.80 -10.34
N GLY A 26 -19.94 -11.11 -10.43
CA GLY A 26 -19.45 -12.33 -11.09
C GLY A 26 -19.64 -12.37 -12.62
N LYS A 27 -20.10 -11.28 -13.24
CA LYS A 27 -20.29 -11.15 -14.69
C LYS A 27 -19.25 -10.18 -15.26
N GLU A 28 -18.79 -10.46 -16.45
CA GLU A 28 -17.92 -9.51 -17.19
C GLU A 28 -18.72 -8.27 -17.57
N ASP A 29 -18.33 -7.14 -17.00
CA ASP A 29 -18.89 -5.82 -17.23
C ASP A 29 -17.85 -4.79 -16.83
N LEU A 30 -17.65 -3.77 -17.64
CA LEU A 30 -16.65 -2.71 -17.41
C LEU A 30 -16.94 -1.84 -16.16
N GLU A 31 -18.15 -1.97 -15.59
CA GLU A 31 -18.58 -1.22 -14.40
C GLU A 31 -18.57 -2.06 -13.11
N ASN A 32 -17.95 -3.25 -13.13
CA ASN A 32 -18.14 -4.26 -12.09
C ASN A 32 -16.86 -4.66 -11.35
N SER A 33 -15.73 -4.08 -11.72
CA SER A 33 -14.45 -4.33 -11.06
C SER A 33 -14.37 -3.66 -9.70
N ALA A 34 -14.21 -4.44 -8.63
CA ALA A 34 -14.02 -3.91 -7.27
C ALA A 34 -12.76 -3.03 -7.18
N LEU A 35 -11.69 -3.37 -7.91
CA LEU A 35 -10.47 -2.59 -7.96
C LEU A 35 -10.70 -1.21 -8.59
N PHE A 36 -11.38 -1.17 -9.74
CA PHE A 36 -11.70 0.09 -10.40
C PHE A 36 -12.62 0.96 -9.54
N LEU A 37 -13.68 0.38 -9.00
CA LEU A 37 -14.64 1.10 -8.17
C LEU A 37 -13.99 1.72 -6.93
N HIS A 38 -13.08 0.99 -6.27
CA HIS A 38 -12.36 1.50 -5.12
C HIS A 38 -11.39 2.64 -5.48
N ASN A 39 -10.57 2.44 -6.49
CA ASN A 39 -9.49 3.38 -6.84
C ASN A 39 -9.97 4.63 -7.57
N ASN A 40 -11.19 4.63 -8.09
CA ASN A 40 -11.70 5.73 -8.90
C ASN A 40 -12.90 6.48 -8.29
N THR A 41 -13.14 6.30 -6.98
CA THR A 41 -14.12 7.11 -6.25
C THR A 41 -13.84 8.60 -6.44
N GLY A 42 -14.89 9.39 -6.71
CA GLY A 42 -14.82 10.84 -6.85
C GLY A 42 -14.18 11.38 -8.14
N LYS A 43 -13.71 10.51 -9.04
CA LYS A 43 -13.12 10.94 -10.32
C LYS A 43 -14.18 11.21 -11.39
N LYS A 44 -13.76 11.91 -12.44
CA LYS A 44 -14.52 12.11 -13.69
C LYS A 44 -13.94 11.20 -14.77
N SER A 45 -14.77 10.51 -15.56
CA SER A 45 -14.33 9.65 -16.67
C SER A 45 -14.59 10.33 -17.99
N VAL A 46 -13.56 10.44 -18.82
CA VAL A 46 -13.59 11.03 -20.16
C VAL A 46 -13.00 10.04 -21.15
N LEU A 47 -13.78 9.59 -22.11
CA LEU A 47 -13.30 8.76 -23.21
C LEU A 47 -12.61 9.61 -24.26
N LEU A 48 -11.33 9.34 -24.51
CA LEU A 48 -10.53 10.09 -25.46
C LEU A 48 -9.46 9.19 -26.10
N ASP A 49 -9.46 9.10 -27.41
CA ASP A 49 -8.37 8.48 -28.17
C ASP A 49 -7.30 9.52 -28.49
N TRP A 50 -6.36 9.70 -27.58
CA TRP A 50 -5.25 10.66 -27.73
C TRP A 50 -4.21 10.27 -28.79
N SER A 51 -4.30 9.08 -29.38
CA SER A 51 -3.43 8.65 -30.48
C SER A 51 -3.82 9.31 -31.82
N THR A 52 -5.05 9.81 -31.93
CA THR A 52 -5.54 10.54 -33.12
C THR A 52 -5.15 12.02 -33.06
N ALA A 53 -5.04 12.66 -34.22
CA ALA A 53 -4.74 14.10 -34.28
C ALA A 53 -5.80 14.98 -33.60
N SER A 54 -7.07 14.60 -33.66
CA SER A 54 -8.15 15.28 -32.93
C SER A 54 -8.09 15.04 -31.44
N GLY A 55 -7.84 13.80 -31.02
CA GLY A 55 -7.74 13.44 -29.63
C GLY A 55 -6.50 14.03 -28.94
N SER A 56 -5.36 14.11 -29.65
CA SER A 56 -4.18 14.80 -29.13
C SER A 56 -4.45 16.29 -28.88
N LYS A 57 -5.18 16.98 -29.78
CA LYS A 57 -5.60 18.37 -29.57
C LYS A 57 -6.57 18.53 -28.40
N ALA A 58 -7.47 17.58 -28.25
CA ALA A 58 -8.41 17.57 -27.12
C ALA A 58 -7.67 17.34 -25.78
N LEU A 59 -6.68 16.45 -25.76
CA LEU A 59 -5.80 16.27 -24.60
C LEU A 59 -5.07 17.57 -24.24
N ASP A 60 -4.45 18.24 -25.23
CA ASP A 60 -3.76 19.52 -25.02
C ASP A 60 -4.74 20.60 -24.49
N SER A 61 -6.00 20.60 -24.94
CA SER A 61 -7.03 21.50 -24.41
C SER A 61 -7.35 21.22 -22.94
N ILE A 62 -7.47 19.96 -22.53
CA ILE A 62 -7.69 19.58 -21.14
C ILE A 62 -6.47 19.97 -20.29
N LEU A 63 -5.26 19.69 -20.78
CA LEU A 63 -4.01 20.00 -20.07
C LEU A 63 -3.79 21.49 -19.88
N SER A 64 -4.33 22.34 -20.74
CA SER A 64 -4.23 23.80 -20.59
C SER A 64 -4.91 24.35 -19.34
N GLY A 65 -5.84 23.58 -18.75
CA GLY A 65 -6.53 23.92 -17.52
C GLY A 65 -6.13 23.03 -16.33
N ALA A 66 -5.16 22.14 -16.51
CA ALA A 66 -4.73 21.21 -15.48
C ALA A 66 -3.52 21.73 -14.71
N ASP A 67 -3.49 21.49 -13.41
CA ASP A 67 -2.32 21.74 -12.56
C ASP A 67 -1.33 20.58 -12.61
N ILE A 68 -1.85 19.36 -12.66
CA ILE A 68 -1.06 18.12 -12.59
C ILE A 68 -1.55 17.17 -13.68
N PHE A 69 -0.60 16.58 -14.39
CA PHE A 69 -0.82 15.50 -15.35
C PHE A 69 -0.10 14.25 -14.87
N ILE A 70 -0.84 13.15 -14.63
CA ILE A 70 -0.27 11.87 -14.20
C ILE A 70 -0.44 10.88 -15.35
N GLU A 71 0.64 10.21 -15.73
CA GLU A 71 0.66 9.23 -16.81
C GLU A 71 1.58 8.04 -16.46
N ASP A 72 1.37 6.92 -17.17
CA ASP A 72 2.09 5.67 -17.00
C ASP A 72 2.78 5.18 -18.29
N TRP A 73 3.12 6.10 -19.17
CA TRP A 73 3.72 5.81 -20.47
C TRP A 73 5.18 5.38 -20.32
N ASP A 74 5.41 4.08 -20.45
CA ASP A 74 6.75 3.49 -20.36
C ASP A 74 7.64 3.91 -21.54
N SER A 75 8.94 3.61 -21.44
CA SER A 75 9.93 3.93 -22.47
C SER A 75 9.55 3.37 -23.85
N THR A 76 8.98 2.17 -23.90
CA THR A 76 8.53 1.54 -25.14
C THR A 76 7.37 2.30 -25.77
N TYR A 77 6.40 2.73 -24.98
CA TYR A 77 5.27 3.54 -25.47
C TYR A 77 5.76 4.90 -25.98
N ARG A 78 6.62 5.58 -25.23
CA ARG A 78 7.18 6.89 -25.62
C ARG A 78 7.99 6.80 -26.91
N GLU A 79 8.84 5.81 -27.07
CA GLU A 79 9.61 5.57 -28.30
C GLU A 79 8.73 5.29 -29.52
N THR A 80 7.69 4.45 -29.36
CA THR A 80 6.81 4.07 -30.47
C THR A 80 5.85 5.18 -30.88
N THR A 81 5.46 6.06 -29.98
CA THR A 81 4.54 7.18 -30.23
C THR A 81 5.26 8.49 -30.51
N GLY A 82 6.59 8.54 -30.29
CA GLY A 82 7.38 9.76 -30.46
C GLY A 82 7.05 10.84 -29.41
N ILE A 83 6.54 10.45 -28.24
CA ILE A 83 6.31 11.36 -27.12
C ILE A 83 7.60 11.51 -26.36
N ASP A 84 8.24 12.65 -26.50
CA ASP A 84 9.41 13.00 -25.71
C ASP A 84 9.03 13.63 -24.35
N ARG A 85 10.02 13.76 -23.48
CA ARG A 85 9.90 14.33 -22.15
C ARG A 85 9.50 15.82 -22.16
N GLU A 86 9.84 16.53 -23.25
CA GLU A 86 9.69 17.98 -23.33
C GLU A 86 8.34 18.39 -23.97
N ARG A 87 7.59 17.44 -24.51
CA ARG A 87 6.36 17.71 -25.25
C ARG A 87 5.36 18.56 -24.45
N PHE A 88 5.06 18.16 -23.25
CA PHE A 88 4.04 18.83 -22.44
C PHE A 88 4.62 20.02 -21.68
N THR A 89 5.83 19.94 -21.16
CA THR A 89 6.50 21.04 -20.46
C THR A 89 6.74 22.24 -21.37
N SER A 90 7.03 22.01 -22.67
CA SER A 90 7.18 23.10 -23.65
C SER A 90 5.87 23.80 -23.98
N SER A 91 4.76 23.06 -24.06
CA SER A 91 3.42 23.59 -24.38
C SER A 91 2.70 24.14 -23.15
N HIS A 92 2.97 23.58 -21.99
CA HIS A 92 2.34 23.92 -20.71
C HIS A 92 3.39 24.13 -19.63
N PRO A 93 4.09 25.29 -19.60
CA PRO A 93 5.26 25.49 -18.74
C PRO A 93 4.97 25.49 -17.23
N GLU A 94 3.71 25.65 -16.83
CA GLU A 94 3.29 25.59 -15.43
C GLU A 94 2.75 24.19 -15.03
N LEU A 95 2.63 23.26 -15.99
CA LEU A 95 2.10 21.92 -15.73
C LEU A 95 3.12 21.07 -14.96
N ILE A 96 2.63 20.38 -13.94
CA ILE A 96 3.41 19.36 -13.24
C ILE A 96 3.06 18.01 -13.89
N GLU A 97 4.01 17.45 -14.62
CA GLU A 97 3.88 16.12 -15.22
C GLU A 97 4.50 15.07 -14.28
N ILE A 98 3.76 13.99 -14.03
CA ILE A 98 4.22 12.88 -13.18
C ILE A 98 4.11 11.60 -13.97
N CYS A 99 5.27 11.04 -14.31
CA CYS A 99 5.40 9.76 -14.99
C CYS A 99 5.65 8.66 -13.96
N ILE A 100 4.76 7.68 -13.89
CA ILE A 100 4.89 6.54 -12.98
C ILE A 100 5.07 5.27 -13.83
N THR A 101 6.24 4.64 -13.73
CA THR A 101 6.53 3.42 -14.48
C THR A 101 7.09 2.33 -13.56
N PRO A 102 7.04 1.06 -13.98
CA PRO A 102 7.56 -0.03 -13.16
C PRO A 102 9.05 0.09 -12.83
N PHE A 103 9.87 0.58 -13.77
CA PHE A 103 11.34 0.54 -13.65
C PHE A 103 12.04 1.87 -13.94
N GLY A 104 11.29 2.95 -14.17
CA GLY A 104 11.84 4.21 -14.68
C GLY A 104 11.88 4.25 -16.22
N LEU A 105 12.17 5.44 -16.76
CA LEU A 105 12.22 5.70 -18.20
C LEU A 105 13.57 5.33 -18.81
N ASP A 106 14.60 5.12 -18.01
CA ASP A 106 15.93 4.72 -18.44
C ASP A 106 16.46 3.52 -17.62
N GLY A 107 17.67 3.07 -17.94
CA GLY A 107 18.29 1.95 -17.26
C GLY A 107 17.97 0.58 -17.88
N PRO A 108 18.62 -0.50 -17.37
CA PRO A 108 18.61 -1.81 -18.03
C PRO A 108 17.23 -2.51 -18.01
N TYR A 109 16.30 -2.05 -17.19
CA TYR A 109 14.98 -2.68 -17.03
C TYR A 109 13.83 -1.86 -17.60
N SER A 110 14.08 -0.64 -18.11
CA SER A 110 13.06 0.30 -18.56
C SER A 110 12.07 -0.26 -19.58
N HIS A 111 12.49 -1.26 -20.39
CA HIS A 111 11.65 -1.92 -21.40
C HIS A 111 11.04 -3.26 -20.92
N TRP A 112 11.27 -3.66 -19.66
CA TRP A 112 10.75 -4.92 -19.16
C TRP A 112 9.27 -4.82 -18.81
N LYS A 113 8.57 -5.95 -18.95
CA LYS A 113 7.19 -6.08 -18.48
C LYS A 113 7.17 -6.36 -16.99
N SER A 114 6.20 -5.78 -16.33
CA SER A 114 6.03 -5.85 -14.88
C SER A 114 4.67 -6.42 -14.46
N ALA A 115 4.64 -6.86 -13.23
CA ALA A 115 3.46 -7.21 -12.46
C ALA A 115 3.82 -7.08 -10.96
N PRO A 116 2.87 -6.98 -10.03
CA PRO A 116 3.18 -6.85 -8.59
C PRO A 116 4.18 -7.88 -8.08
N ILE A 117 4.08 -9.13 -8.49
CA ILE A 117 5.00 -10.19 -8.08
C ILE A 117 6.44 -9.96 -8.58
N VAL A 118 6.60 -9.38 -9.78
CA VAL A 118 7.92 -9.05 -10.34
C VAL A 118 8.56 -7.93 -9.53
N GLN A 119 7.79 -6.90 -9.18
CA GLN A 119 8.24 -5.79 -8.35
C GLN A 119 8.67 -6.27 -6.95
N PHE A 120 7.85 -7.09 -6.31
CA PHE A 120 8.19 -7.67 -5.00
C PHE A 120 9.44 -8.54 -5.03
N ALA A 121 9.63 -9.31 -6.11
CA ALA A 121 10.81 -10.17 -6.28
C ALA A 121 12.08 -9.34 -6.46
N LEU A 122 12.08 -8.39 -7.39
CA LEU A 122 13.23 -7.51 -7.67
C LEU A 122 13.49 -6.52 -6.55
N GLY A 123 12.45 -6.00 -5.89
CA GLY A 123 12.57 -5.11 -4.74
C GLY A 123 13.04 -5.79 -3.45
N GLY A 124 13.28 -7.11 -3.46
CA GLY A 124 13.84 -7.84 -2.32
C GLY A 124 12.84 -8.23 -1.23
N ILE A 125 11.58 -7.76 -1.30
CA ILE A 125 10.55 -8.04 -0.28
C ILE A 125 10.26 -9.52 -0.16
N MET A 126 10.16 -10.24 -1.26
CA MET A 126 9.88 -11.68 -1.24
C MET A 126 11.01 -12.49 -0.56
N ASN A 127 12.23 -11.98 -0.55
CA ASN A 127 13.33 -12.67 0.11
C ASN A 127 13.22 -12.71 1.63
N ILE A 128 12.44 -11.80 2.22
CA ILE A 128 12.28 -11.68 3.67
C ILE A 128 10.90 -12.11 4.19
N ILE A 129 9.98 -12.44 3.29
CA ILE A 129 8.62 -12.87 3.64
C ILE A 129 8.47 -14.37 3.42
N GLY A 130 7.90 -15.04 4.41
CA GLY A 130 7.59 -16.47 4.37
C GLY A 130 8.51 -17.30 5.27
N ASP A 131 8.18 -18.58 5.37
CA ASP A 131 8.96 -19.55 6.14
C ASP A 131 10.29 -19.89 5.43
N PRO A 132 11.43 -20.01 6.16
CA PRO A 132 12.71 -20.39 5.57
C PRO A 132 12.70 -21.73 4.82
N GLU A 133 11.91 -22.68 5.29
CA GLU A 133 11.76 -24.02 4.71
C GLU A 133 10.82 -24.04 3.51
N SER A 134 10.10 -22.95 3.25
CA SER A 134 9.17 -22.78 2.14
C SER A 134 9.72 -21.83 1.09
N GLY A 135 9.08 -21.76 -0.08
CA GLY A 135 9.40 -20.75 -1.09
C GLY A 135 9.06 -19.33 -0.63
N PRO A 136 9.66 -18.31 -1.25
CA PRO A 136 9.32 -16.91 -0.99
C PRO A 136 7.83 -16.62 -1.20
N LEU A 137 7.26 -15.78 -0.36
CA LEU A 137 5.87 -15.36 -0.45
C LEU A 137 5.76 -13.89 -0.85
N MET A 138 4.68 -13.55 -1.54
CA MET A 138 4.29 -12.19 -1.89
C MET A 138 3.17 -11.72 -0.96
N ILE A 139 3.15 -10.44 -0.60
CA ILE A 139 1.98 -9.82 0.02
C ILE A 139 0.88 -9.72 -1.04
N PRO A 140 -0.34 -10.24 -0.80
CA PRO A 140 -1.43 -10.18 -1.78
C PRO A 140 -1.83 -8.74 -2.12
N GLY A 141 -2.17 -8.48 -3.39
CA GLY A 141 -2.69 -7.19 -3.85
C GLY A 141 -1.66 -6.32 -4.57
N HIS A 142 -2.01 -5.06 -4.77
CA HIS A 142 -1.31 -4.07 -5.59
C HIS A 142 -0.48 -3.10 -4.73
N HIS A 143 0.28 -3.61 -3.77
CA HIS A 143 1.04 -2.74 -2.85
C HIS A 143 2.12 -1.90 -3.54
N PRO A 144 2.87 -2.39 -4.55
CA PRO A 144 3.83 -1.56 -5.26
C PRO A 144 3.17 -0.33 -5.88
N GLU A 145 2.06 -0.52 -6.58
CA GLU A 145 1.29 0.52 -7.23
C GLU A 145 0.69 1.51 -6.21
N TYR A 146 0.12 1.01 -5.11
CA TYR A 146 -0.41 1.87 -4.05
C TYR A 146 0.68 2.71 -3.38
N LEU A 147 1.83 2.12 -3.06
CA LEU A 147 2.94 2.85 -2.44
C LEU A 147 3.48 3.92 -3.40
N THR A 148 3.62 3.60 -4.68
CA THR A 148 4.08 4.56 -5.69
C THR A 148 3.04 5.66 -5.91
N GLY A 149 1.76 5.33 -5.93
CA GLY A 149 0.68 6.32 -6.00
C GLY A 149 0.68 7.31 -4.82
N ILE A 150 0.94 6.82 -3.60
CA ILE A 150 1.10 7.68 -2.42
C ILE A 150 2.32 8.58 -2.55
N ASN A 151 3.47 8.05 -3.00
CA ASN A 151 4.66 8.86 -3.25
C ASN A 151 4.43 9.88 -4.37
N GLY A 152 3.72 9.50 -5.44
CA GLY A 152 3.30 10.42 -6.50
C GLY A 152 2.42 11.55 -5.97
N CYS A 153 1.48 11.27 -5.11
CA CYS A 153 0.66 12.29 -4.45
C CYS A 153 1.50 13.24 -3.60
N ASN A 154 2.44 12.72 -2.81
CA ASN A 154 3.36 13.56 -2.02
C ASN A 154 4.24 14.44 -2.92
N ALA A 155 4.81 13.87 -3.98
CA ALA A 155 5.62 14.60 -4.94
C ALA A 155 4.81 15.70 -5.64
N SER A 156 3.54 15.43 -5.99
CA SER A 156 2.61 16.41 -6.56
C SER A 156 2.43 17.64 -5.67
N VAL A 157 2.19 17.41 -4.38
CA VAL A 157 1.97 18.52 -3.42
C VAL A 157 3.24 19.34 -3.23
N ILE A 158 4.41 18.69 -3.19
CA ILE A 158 5.69 19.38 -3.09
C ILE A 158 5.96 20.22 -4.35
N ALA A 159 5.70 19.65 -5.53
CA ALA A 159 5.88 20.35 -6.80
C ALA A 159 4.89 21.53 -6.98
N LEU A 160 3.64 21.37 -6.52
CA LEU A 160 2.68 22.49 -6.49
C LEU A 160 3.18 23.62 -5.62
N TRP A 161 3.70 23.31 -4.44
CA TRP A 161 4.24 24.33 -3.56
C TRP A 161 5.48 25.01 -4.16
N GLU A 162 6.38 24.25 -4.78
CA GLU A 162 7.55 24.84 -5.46
C GLU A 162 7.12 25.74 -6.62
N ARG A 163 6.12 25.33 -7.41
CA ARG A 163 5.54 26.15 -8.50
C ARG A 163 5.00 27.48 -8.00
N ASP A 164 4.41 27.56 -6.83
CA ASP A 164 3.89 28.82 -6.27
C ASP A 164 4.99 29.86 -6.06
N PHE A 165 6.26 29.46 -5.95
CA PHE A 165 7.41 30.36 -5.81
C PHE A 165 8.16 30.59 -7.14
N SER A 166 8.33 29.54 -7.94
CA SER A 166 9.11 29.60 -9.18
C SER A 166 8.29 30.04 -10.39
N GLY A 167 6.99 29.83 -10.36
CA GLY A 167 6.09 30.01 -11.52
C GLY A 167 6.25 28.94 -12.59
N ASN A 168 7.04 27.88 -12.34
CA ASN A 168 7.32 26.83 -13.33
C ASN A 168 6.77 25.49 -12.88
N GLY A 169 6.26 24.71 -13.83
CA GLY A 169 5.94 23.30 -13.64
C GLY A 169 7.19 22.42 -13.48
N ALA A 170 6.97 21.13 -13.38
CA ALA A 170 8.05 20.15 -13.23
C ALA A 170 7.70 18.85 -13.94
N PHE A 171 8.72 18.14 -14.39
CA PHE A 171 8.60 16.74 -14.77
C PHE A 171 9.15 15.87 -13.64
N LEU A 172 8.29 15.03 -13.08
CA LEU A 172 8.60 14.10 -12.01
C LEU A 172 8.51 12.68 -12.53
N GLU A 173 9.56 11.91 -12.32
CA GLU A 173 9.62 10.50 -12.68
C GLU A 173 9.66 9.64 -11.41
N LEU A 174 8.78 8.62 -11.35
CA LEU A 174 8.73 7.68 -10.26
C LEU A 174 8.80 6.25 -10.78
N SER A 175 9.70 5.47 -10.19
CA SER A 175 9.81 4.04 -10.42
C SER A 175 9.16 3.26 -9.27
N GLU A 176 8.29 2.28 -9.60
CA GLU A 176 7.71 1.38 -8.59
C GLU A 176 8.81 0.59 -7.85
N LEU A 177 9.82 0.12 -8.59
CA LEU A 177 10.93 -0.64 -8.02
C LEU A 177 11.74 0.19 -7.01
N GLU A 178 12.03 1.46 -7.33
CA GLU A 178 12.75 2.36 -6.43
C GLU A 178 11.91 2.72 -5.20
N THR A 179 10.60 2.87 -5.39
CA THR A 179 9.66 3.08 -4.28
C THR A 179 9.70 1.91 -3.31
N LEU A 180 9.70 0.65 -3.81
CA LEU A 180 9.83 -0.52 -2.95
C LEU A 180 11.18 -0.57 -2.23
N ALA A 181 12.26 -0.26 -2.92
CA ALA A 181 13.58 -0.20 -2.32
C ALA A 181 13.63 0.86 -1.20
N ASN A 182 12.97 2.00 -1.39
CA ASN A 182 12.93 3.07 -0.39
C ASN A 182 12.19 2.66 0.90
N VAL A 183 11.06 1.93 0.79
CA VAL A 183 10.33 1.45 1.98
C VAL A 183 11.03 0.30 2.70
N HIS A 184 12.05 -0.30 2.08
CA HIS A 184 12.86 -1.39 2.60
C HIS A 184 14.08 -0.95 3.43
N GLN A 185 14.01 0.17 4.09
CA GLN A 185 15.14 0.79 4.81
C GLN A 185 15.84 -0.14 5.81
N ALA A 186 15.09 -0.87 6.64
CA ALA A 186 15.68 -1.71 7.67
C ALA A 186 16.51 -2.88 7.09
N PRO A 187 15.98 -3.72 6.18
CA PRO A 187 16.75 -4.76 5.53
C PRO A 187 17.98 -4.23 4.76
N LEU A 188 17.83 -3.16 4.00
CA LEU A 188 18.93 -2.56 3.24
C LEU A 188 20.05 -2.03 4.16
N ASN A 189 19.68 -1.36 5.26
CA ASN A 189 20.64 -0.88 6.24
C ASN A 189 21.33 -2.02 7.01
N MET A 190 20.63 -3.13 7.25
CA MET A 190 21.18 -4.32 7.89
C MET A 190 22.23 -5.01 7.00
N GLU A 191 21.99 -5.12 5.69
CA GLU A 191 22.95 -5.71 4.75
C GLU A 191 24.12 -4.78 4.43
N GLY A 192 23.86 -3.48 4.27
CA GLY A 192 24.88 -2.45 3.94
C GLY A 192 25.61 -1.87 5.15
N GLY A 193 25.15 -2.15 6.36
CA GLY A 193 25.66 -1.52 7.59
C GLY A 193 26.87 -2.22 8.20
N VAL A 194 27.36 -1.63 9.30
CA VAL A 194 28.52 -2.10 10.09
C VAL A 194 28.30 -3.48 10.72
N ARG A 195 27.06 -3.89 10.89
CA ARG A 195 26.71 -5.24 11.35
C ARG A 195 26.13 -6.00 10.17
N LYS A 196 26.93 -6.82 9.52
CA LYS A 196 26.49 -7.78 8.48
C LYS A 196 25.53 -8.81 9.10
N ARG A 197 24.27 -8.44 9.27
CA ARG A 197 23.18 -9.34 9.58
C ARG A 197 22.46 -9.63 8.29
N SER A 198 22.50 -10.87 7.86
CA SER A 198 21.79 -11.36 6.69
C SER A 198 20.28 -11.22 6.90
N SER A 199 19.60 -10.53 5.98
CA SER A 199 18.15 -10.47 5.91
C SER A 199 17.66 -11.80 5.31
N HIS A 200 17.26 -12.73 6.18
CA HIS A 200 16.69 -14.01 5.75
C HIS A 200 15.19 -14.04 6.02
N ARG A 201 14.49 -14.89 5.27
CA ARG A 201 13.14 -15.31 5.65
C ARG A 201 13.19 -15.88 7.06
N GLN A 202 12.18 -15.57 7.83
CA GLN A 202 12.06 -16.02 9.20
C GLN A 202 10.91 -17.01 9.26
N SER A 203 10.95 -17.95 10.22
CA SER A 203 9.80 -18.76 10.46
C SER A 203 8.61 -17.83 10.72
N SER A 204 7.46 -18.20 10.22
CA SER A 204 6.24 -17.37 10.18
C SER A 204 5.78 -16.83 11.54
N LEU A 205 6.43 -17.20 12.61
CA LEU A 205 5.97 -17.00 13.97
C LEU A 205 6.79 -15.96 14.74
N SER A 206 8.06 -15.69 14.37
CA SER A 206 8.87 -14.69 15.06
C SER A 206 9.59 -13.74 14.10
N ALA A 207 9.79 -12.51 14.51
CA ALA A 207 10.49 -11.48 13.74
C ALA A 207 11.94 -11.36 14.22
N ARG A 208 12.91 -11.82 13.41
CA ARG A 208 14.34 -11.74 13.75
C ARG A 208 14.81 -10.29 13.96
N GLY A 209 15.66 -10.12 14.94
CA GLY A 209 16.19 -8.81 15.31
C GLY A 209 15.31 -8.04 16.28
N PHE A 210 14.19 -8.64 16.68
CA PHE A 210 13.37 -8.22 17.80
C PHE A 210 13.62 -9.11 19.02
N PRO A 211 13.29 -8.64 20.23
CA PRO A 211 13.34 -9.48 21.44
C PRO A 211 12.44 -10.70 21.30
N PRO A 212 12.72 -11.77 22.02
CA PRO A 212 11.81 -12.91 22.13
C PRO A 212 10.39 -12.47 22.52
N GLY A 213 9.37 -13.19 22.03
CA GLY A 213 7.97 -12.85 22.28
C GLY A 213 7.33 -11.88 21.28
N VAL A 214 8.03 -11.53 20.19
CA VAL A 214 7.43 -10.90 19.02
C VAL A 214 7.05 -11.99 18.04
N ALA A 215 5.84 -12.49 18.16
CA ALA A 215 5.40 -13.66 17.42
C ALA A 215 3.91 -13.62 17.08
N THR A 216 3.51 -14.36 16.04
CA THR A 216 2.10 -14.65 15.74
C THR A 216 1.81 -16.09 16.15
N LEU A 217 0.99 -16.26 17.18
CA LEU A 217 0.74 -17.54 17.82
C LEU A 217 -0.73 -17.95 17.74
N ALA A 218 -0.98 -19.25 17.77
CA ALA A 218 -2.33 -19.81 17.69
C ALA A 218 -3.07 -19.73 19.02
N ALA A 219 -4.31 -19.25 18.99
CA ALA A 219 -5.29 -19.39 20.06
C ALA A 219 -6.40 -20.36 19.62
N LYS A 220 -7.38 -20.60 20.48
CA LYS A 220 -8.46 -21.56 20.21
C LYS A 220 -9.27 -21.26 18.96
N ASP A 221 -9.44 -19.97 18.60
CA ASP A 221 -10.32 -19.49 17.53
C ASP A 221 -9.60 -18.67 16.46
N GLY A 222 -8.27 -18.79 16.35
CA GLY A 222 -7.47 -18.09 15.35
C GLY A 222 -6.10 -17.71 15.88
N TYR A 223 -5.55 -16.61 15.42
CA TYR A 223 -4.19 -16.18 15.76
C TYR A 223 -4.19 -14.83 16.47
N LEU A 224 -3.18 -14.64 17.36
CA LEU A 224 -2.82 -13.34 17.91
C LEU A 224 -1.37 -13.04 17.54
N THR A 225 -1.07 -11.77 17.35
CA THR A 225 0.30 -11.30 17.24
C THR A 225 0.68 -10.54 18.51
N PHE A 226 1.86 -10.85 19.04
CA PHE A 226 2.49 -10.13 20.14
C PHE A 226 3.53 -9.19 19.56
N GLY A 227 3.48 -7.94 19.94
CA GLY A 227 4.46 -6.93 19.58
C GLY A 227 5.47 -6.74 20.69
N GLY A 228 6.65 -6.24 20.34
CA GLY A 228 7.71 -5.97 21.31
C GLY A 228 8.73 -5.01 20.71
N GLY A 229 9.89 -4.91 21.31
CA GLY A 229 11.00 -4.11 20.76
C GLY A 229 11.77 -3.31 21.81
N SER A 230 11.30 -3.28 23.06
CA SER A 230 12.03 -2.64 24.15
C SER A 230 12.23 -3.57 25.32
N GLN A 231 13.28 -3.30 26.10
CA GLN A 231 13.56 -4.03 27.33
C GLN A 231 12.37 -4.00 28.30
N ALA A 232 11.71 -2.87 28.46
CA ALA A 232 10.56 -2.73 29.37
C ALA A 232 9.39 -3.65 28.98
N ILE A 233 9.08 -3.75 27.67
CA ILE A 233 8.04 -4.65 27.16
C ILE A 233 8.44 -6.10 27.40
N TRP A 234 9.70 -6.45 27.18
CA TRP A 234 10.21 -7.79 27.43
C TRP A 234 10.12 -8.18 28.91
N GLU A 235 10.57 -7.34 29.83
CA GLU A 235 10.47 -7.56 31.28
C GLU A 235 9.01 -7.72 31.71
N GLN A 236 8.10 -6.89 31.18
CA GLN A 236 6.67 -6.95 31.48
C GLN A 236 6.03 -8.24 30.94
N LEU A 237 6.42 -8.70 29.76
CA LEU A 237 5.99 -9.99 29.21
C LEU A 237 6.47 -11.15 30.10
N CYS A 238 7.71 -11.14 30.55
CA CYS A 238 8.26 -12.15 31.47
C CYS A 238 7.55 -12.16 32.82
N LEU A 239 7.18 -10.99 33.34
CA LEU A 239 6.38 -10.87 34.58
C LEU A 239 4.99 -11.47 34.38
N MET A 240 4.31 -11.17 33.27
CA MET A 240 3.00 -11.75 32.92
C MET A 240 3.06 -13.28 32.84
N LEU A 241 4.13 -13.81 32.29
CA LEU A 241 4.35 -15.26 32.15
C LEU A 241 4.92 -15.94 33.41
N GLU A 242 5.14 -15.18 34.47
CA GLU A 242 5.81 -15.64 35.73
C GLU A 242 7.21 -16.24 35.49
N ARG A 243 7.95 -15.64 34.52
CA ARG A 243 9.27 -16.14 34.07
C ARG A 243 10.35 -15.06 34.15
N THR A 244 10.54 -14.49 35.34
CA THR A 244 11.60 -13.49 35.62
C THR A 244 13.02 -14.02 35.38
N ASP A 245 13.20 -15.34 35.43
CA ASP A 245 14.46 -16.03 35.10
C ASP A 245 14.93 -15.78 33.67
N LEU A 246 14.03 -15.31 32.76
CA LEU A 246 14.36 -15.06 31.37
C LEU A 246 15.07 -13.71 31.18
N TYR A 247 14.94 -12.76 32.09
CA TYR A 247 15.59 -11.44 31.97
C TYR A 247 16.53 -11.09 33.13
N GLU A 248 16.33 -11.61 34.31
CA GLU A 248 17.16 -11.31 35.48
C GLU A 248 18.64 -11.63 35.24
N GLY A 249 19.49 -10.63 35.43
CA GLY A 249 20.95 -10.76 35.23
C GLY A 249 21.42 -10.95 33.79
N LYS A 250 20.56 -10.68 32.78
CA LYS A 250 20.89 -10.78 31.37
C LYS A 250 20.87 -9.40 30.70
N ASP A 251 21.79 -9.19 29.79
CA ASP A 251 21.76 -8.01 28.92
C ASP A 251 20.71 -8.22 27.83
N PHE A 252 19.81 -7.24 27.62
CA PHE A 252 18.77 -7.29 26.61
C PHE A 252 19.34 -7.45 25.19
N SER A 253 20.53 -6.90 24.94
CA SER A 253 21.20 -7.04 23.64
C SER A 253 21.57 -8.49 23.31
N ASP A 254 21.82 -9.32 24.32
CA ASP A 254 22.18 -10.75 24.14
C ASP A 254 20.94 -11.60 23.86
N LEU A 255 19.76 -11.11 24.23
CA LEU A 255 18.49 -11.82 24.02
C LEU A 255 18.00 -11.72 22.56
N THR A 256 18.29 -10.61 21.87
CA THR A 256 17.75 -10.29 20.54
C THR A 256 18.30 -11.13 19.38
N SER A 257 19.21 -12.06 19.63
CA SER A 257 19.85 -12.91 18.61
C SER A 257 19.89 -14.39 19.00
N ASN A 258 19.12 -14.79 20.01
CA ASN A 258 19.12 -16.15 20.53
C ASN A 258 17.87 -16.91 20.07
N GLU A 259 18.00 -17.66 18.97
CA GLU A 259 16.90 -18.45 18.39
C GLU A 259 16.32 -19.51 19.35
N ASP A 260 17.14 -20.10 20.22
CA ASP A 260 16.67 -21.08 21.18
C ASP A 260 15.80 -20.44 22.25
N LEU A 261 16.16 -19.22 22.66
CA LEU A 261 15.34 -18.43 23.58
C LEU A 261 14.03 -17.99 22.94
N GLU A 262 14.05 -17.56 21.68
CA GLU A 262 12.83 -17.21 20.93
C GLU A 262 11.85 -18.40 20.92
N ARG A 263 12.31 -19.57 20.50
CA ARG A 263 11.50 -20.80 20.48
C ARG A 263 11.00 -21.24 21.85
N LEU A 264 11.78 -21.00 22.88
CA LEU A 264 11.38 -21.28 24.28
C LEU A 264 10.24 -20.36 24.70
N VAL A 265 10.36 -19.06 24.42
CA VAL A 265 9.37 -18.05 24.78
C VAL A 265 8.06 -18.26 24.01
N ASP A 266 8.12 -18.53 22.71
CA ASP A 266 6.95 -18.85 21.90
C ASP A 266 6.17 -20.02 22.51
N ARG A 267 6.85 -21.11 22.89
CA ARG A 267 6.20 -22.25 23.54
C ARG A 267 5.62 -21.90 24.92
N ILE A 268 6.26 -21.02 25.67
CA ILE A 268 5.72 -20.58 26.98
C ILE A 268 4.43 -19.77 26.74
N ILE A 269 4.42 -18.87 25.77
CA ILE A 269 3.22 -18.07 25.43
C ILE A 269 2.11 -19.00 24.91
N GLU A 270 2.44 -19.93 24.00
CA GLU A 270 1.48 -20.92 23.49
C GLU A 270 0.84 -21.72 24.61
N ASN A 271 1.64 -22.25 25.55
CA ASN A 271 1.14 -22.98 26.71
C ASN A 271 0.26 -22.11 27.62
N TRP A 272 0.64 -20.84 27.82
CA TRP A 272 -0.14 -19.89 28.61
C TRP A 272 -1.48 -19.54 27.91
N MET A 273 -1.53 -19.53 26.57
CA MET A 273 -2.73 -19.30 25.78
C MET A 273 -3.60 -20.55 25.58
N ASP A 274 -3.11 -21.74 25.95
CA ASP A 274 -3.81 -22.98 25.65
C ASP A 274 -5.27 -22.96 26.13
N GLY A 275 -6.18 -23.26 25.22
CA GLY A 275 -7.62 -23.26 25.47
C GLY A 275 -8.29 -21.88 25.54
N LYS A 276 -7.54 -20.76 25.58
CA LYS A 276 -8.09 -19.40 25.61
C LYS A 276 -8.56 -18.94 24.24
N MET A 277 -9.64 -18.13 24.20
CA MET A 277 -10.10 -17.44 23.01
C MET A 277 -9.26 -16.20 22.73
N ARG A 278 -9.13 -15.77 21.46
CA ARG A 278 -8.43 -14.54 21.08
C ARG A 278 -8.89 -13.31 21.87
N SER A 279 -10.18 -13.19 22.11
CA SER A 279 -10.76 -12.05 22.86
C SER A 279 -10.39 -12.05 24.34
N GLU A 280 -10.22 -13.22 24.94
CA GLU A 280 -9.79 -13.35 26.35
C GLU A 280 -8.32 -12.95 26.48
N VAL A 281 -7.46 -13.51 25.64
CA VAL A 281 -6.04 -13.16 25.58
C VAL A 281 -5.83 -11.68 25.28
N PHE A 282 -6.52 -11.16 24.26
CA PHE A 282 -6.41 -9.76 23.88
C PHE A 282 -6.75 -8.82 25.03
N ARG A 283 -7.87 -9.06 25.71
CA ARG A 283 -8.27 -8.23 26.85
C ARG A 283 -7.25 -8.30 27.99
N GLU A 284 -6.87 -9.51 28.44
CA GLU A 284 -5.93 -9.72 29.53
C GLU A 284 -4.58 -9.05 29.24
N VAL A 285 -4.02 -9.28 28.06
CA VAL A 285 -2.69 -8.79 27.69
C VAL A 285 -2.69 -7.28 27.41
N SER A 286 -3.72 -6.74 26.71
CA SER A 286 -3.74 -5.33 26.34
C SER A 286 -4.26 -4.42 27.44
N GLU A 287 -5.25 -4.85 28.26
CA GLU A 287 -5.90 -3.99 29.26
C GLU A 287 -5.27 -4.14 30.65
N GLU A 288 -4.88 -5.36 31.04
CA GLU A 288 -4.31 -5.61 32.38
C GLU A 288 -2.79 -5.48 32.39
N TRP A 289 -2.13 -6.01 31.36
CA TRP A 289 -0.66 -5.97 31.26
C TRP A 289 -0.14 -4.82 30.40
N LEU A 290 -0.98 -4.11 29.66
CA LEU A 290 -0.62 -3.01 28.75
C LEU A 290 0.48 -3.39 27.74
N LEU A 291 0.50 -4.65 27.33
CA LEU A 291 1.42 -5.16 26.31
C LEU A 291 0.83 -5.03 24.92
N PRO A 292 1.66 -4.78 23.90
CA PRO A 292 1.19 -4.71 22.52
C PRO A 292 0.84 -6.11 22.01
N VAL A 293 -0.45 -6.37 21.90
CA VAL A 293 -1.03 -7.59 21.34
C VAL A 293 -2.21 -7.24 20.45
N ALA A 294 -2.45 -8.02 19.41
CA ALA A 294 -3.64 -7.88 18.56
C ALA A 294 -4.11 -9.22 18.02
N PRO A 295 -5.43 -9.44 17.90
CA PRO A 295 -5.96 -10.57 17.16
C PRO A 295 -5.72 -10.37 15.66
N VAL A 296 -5.41 -11.44 14.94
CA VAL A 296 -5.39 -11.43 13.47
C VAL A 296 -6.83 -11.48 12.99
N LEU A 297 -7.33 -10.35 12.51
CA LEU A 297 -8.71 -10.20 12.07
C LEU A 297 -8.91 -10.62 10.61
N SER A 298 -10.01 -11.26 10.32
CA SER A 298 -10.52 -11.40 8.96
C SER A 298 -11.07 -10.07 8.43
N ILE A 299 -11.23 -9.93 7.12
CA ILE A 299 -11.83 -8.72 6.52
C ILE A 299 -13.25 -8.47 7.05
N CYS A 300 -14.05 -9.54 7.26
CA CYS A 300 -15.38 -9.41 7.84
C CYS A 300 -15.34 -8.87 9.28
N GLU A 301 -14.39 -9.31 10.07
CA GLU A 301 -14.19 -8.78 11.43
C GLU A 301 -13.75 -7.32 11.41
N VAL A 302 -12.86 -6.93 10.49
CA VAL A 302 -12.46 -5.52 10.30
C VAL A 302 -13.66 -4.63 9.97
N LEU A 303 -14.55 -5.06 9.08
CA LEU A 303 -15.75 -4.29 8.69
C LEU A 303 -16.74 -4.10 9.84
N SER A 304 -16.72 -4.97 10.84
CA SER A 304 -17.60 -4.93 12.02
C SER A 304 -16.91 -4.53 13.31
N ASP A 305 -15.62 -4.22 13.26
CA ASP A 305 -14.84 -3.88 14.43
C ASP A 305 -15.26 -2.53 15.03
N LYS A 306 -15.38 -2.49 16.36
CA LYS A 306 -15.90 -1.32 17.09
C LYS A 306 -15.04 -0.07 16.93
N HIS A 307 -13.71 -0.22 16.80
CA HIS A 307 -12.80 0.91 16.64
C HIS A 307 -12.98 1.54 15.25
N PHE A 308 -13.00 0.72 14.18
CA PHE A 308 -13.24 1.20 12.82
C PHE A 308 -14.62 1.85 12.68
N MET A 309 -15.66 1.27 13.31
CA MET A 309 -17.00 1.83 13.33
C MET A 309 -17.05 3.17 14.07
N HIS A 310 -16.46 3.25 15.28
CA HIS A 310 -16.39 4.50 16.05
C HIS A 310 -15.66 5.61 15.28
N ARG A 311 -14.61 5.26 14.53
CA ARG A 311 -13.85 6.22 13.72
C ARG A 311 -14.49 6.51 12.36
N SER A 312 -15.68 5.97 12.09
CA SER A 312 -16.36 6.14 10.78
C SER A 312 -15.42 5.84 9.60
N SER A 313 -14.71 4.71 9.69
CA SER A 313 -13.66 4.37 8.71
C SER A 313 -14.21 3.90 7.37
N PHE A 314 -15.51 3.60 7.30
CA PHE A 314 -16.18 3.13 6.09
C PHE A 314 -17.42 3.97 5.79
N GLN A 315 -17.72 4.10 4.48
CA GLN A 315 -18.92 4.76 3.96
C GLN A 315 -19.65 3.83 3.00
N GLU A 316 -20.98 3.72 3.14
CA GLU A 316 -21.81 3.07 2.13
C GLU A 316 -21.99 4.00 0.94
N ILE A 317 -21.67 3.52 -0.26
CA ILE A 317 -21.82 4.24 -1.53
C ILE A 317 -22.71 3.41 -2.44
N ASP A 318 -23.71 4.04 -3.04
CA ASP A 318 -24.60 3.43 -4.02
C ASP A 318 -24.07 3.71 -5.44
N HIS A 319 -23.86 2.64 -6.22
CA HIS A 319 -23.38 2.73 -7.59
C HIS A 319 -24.41 2.10 -8.54
N PRO A 320 -24.76 2.77 -9.66
CA PRO A 320 -25.87 2.33 -10.53
C PRO A 320 -25.75 0.92 -11.08
N SER A 321 -24.51 0.42 -11.27
CA SER A 321 -24.28 -0.92 -11.84
C SER A 321 -24.15 -2.02 -10.79
N VAL A 322 -23.66 -1.72 -9.58
CA VAL A 322 -23.36 -2.74 -8.56
C VAL A 322 -24.15 -2.55 -7.26
N GLY A 323 -24.95 -1.47 -7.15
CA GLY A 323 -25.70 -1.17 -5.94
C GLY A 323 -24.81 -0.68 -4.79
N LYS A 324 -25.30 -0.90 -3.56
CA LYS A 324 -24.63 -0.42 -2.35
C LYS A 324 -23.47 -1.31 -1.92
N ALA A 325 -22.34 -0.68 -1.63
CA ALA A 325 -21.17 -1.32 -1.07
C ALA A 325 -20.48 -0.42 -0.05
N SER A 326 -19.73 -1.03 0.86
CA SER A 326 -18.94 -0.32 1.87
C SER A 326 -17.56 -0.02 1.33
N TYR A 327 -17.16 1.26 1.36
CA TYR A 327 -15.87 1.75 0.90
C TYR A 327 -15.05 2.28 2.07
N PRO A 328 -13.76 1.95 2.17
CA PRO A 328 -12.90 2.59 3.16
C PRO A 328 -12.69 4.06 2.79
N LEU A 329 -12.82 4.92 3.78
CA LEU A 329 -12.57 6.34 3.64
C LEU A 329 -11.07 6.67 3.74
N PRO A 330 -10.60 7.77 3.13
CA PRO A 330 -9.25 8.25 3.34
C PRO A 330 -8.91 8.37 4.83
N PRO A 331 -7.73 7.89 5.26
CA PRO A 331 -7.40 7.86 6.68
C PRO A 331 -7.24 9.23 7.35
N PRO A 332 -6.83 10.33 6.69
CA PRO A 332 -6.74 11.63 7.33
C PRO A 332 -8.10 12.18 7.80
N LEU A 333 -8.09 12.77 8.97
CA LEU A 333 -9.16 13.61 9.49
C LEU A 333 -8.70 15.06 9.37
N ILE A 334 -9.54 15.92 8.81
CA ILE A 334 -9.30 17.36 8.72
C ILE A 334 -10.26 18.03 9.72
N ASP A 335 -9.71 18.66 10.73
CA ASP A 335 -10.47 19.27 11.83
C ASP A 335 -11.46 18.30 12.54
N GLY A 336 -11.11 17.01 12.54
CA GLY A 336 -11.93 15.95 13.14
C GLY A 336 -12.87 15.24 12.18
N ASP A 337 -13.05 15.75 10.97
CA ASP A 337 -13.96 15.20 9.96
C ASP A 337 -13.24 14.43 8.87
N ARG A 338 -13.89 13.41 8.33
CA ARG A 338 -13.45 12.70 7.12
C ARG A 338 -14.06 13.33 5.88
N LEU A 339 -13.26 13.39 4.82
CA LEU A 339 -13.80 13.79 3.52
C LEU A 339 -14.67 12.66 2.96
N PRO A 340 -15.95 12.95 2.63
CA PRO A 340 -16.83 11.97 2.04
C PRO A 340 -16.36 11.59 0.63
N LEU A 341 -16.62 10.35 0.25
CA LEU A 341 -16.38 9.86 -1.11
C LEU A 341 -17.68 9.92 -1.92
N THR A 342 -17.55 10.19 -3.20
CA THR A 342 -18.59 9.93 -4.19
C THR A 342 -18.25 8.67 -4.97
N ARG A 343 -19.23 8.05 -5.63
CA ARG A 343 -19.01 6.83 -6.41
C ARG A 343 -17.96 7.00 -7.52
N ALA A 344 -17.42 5.91 -7.97
CA ALA A 344 -16.62 5.88 -9.20
C ALA A 344 -17.51 6.25 -10.41
N PRO A 345 -16.95 6.87 -11.47
CA PRO A 345 -17.70 7.21 -12.66
C PRO A 345 -17.99 5.99 -13.54
N LEU A 346 -19.10 6.01 -14.26
CA LEU A 346 -19.31 5.12 -15.41
C LEU A 346 -18.33 5.46 -16.52
N LEU A 347 -18.07 4.52 -17.41
CA LEU A 347 -17.15 4.71 -18.53
C LEU A 347 -17.63 5.86 -19.43
N GLY A 348 -16.79 6.90 -19.57
CA GLY A 348 -17.05 8.07 -20.39
C GLY A 348 -18.18 8.98 -19.89
N GLU A 349 -18.65 8.82 -18.67
CA GLU A 349 -19.79 9.56 -18.11
C GLU A 349 -19.68 11.08 -18.24
N HIS A 350 -18.48 11.61 -18.30
CA HIS A 350 -18.21 13.04 -18.29
C HIS A 350 -17.63 13.55 -19.63
N THR A 351 -17.60 12.69 -20.67
CA THR A 351 -16.97 13.02 -21.97
C THR A 351 -17.53 14.30 -22.58
N GLU A 352 -18.87 14.45 -22.65
CA GLU A 352 -19.51 15.65 -23.21
C GLU A 352 -19.28 16.94 -22.40
N THR A 353 -18.82 16.80 -21.14
CA THR A 353 -18.56 17.97 -20.28
C THR A 353 -17.19 18.56 -20.56
N TYR A 354 -16.22 17.73 -20.96
CA TYR A 354 -14.81 18.12 -21.10
C TYR A 354 -14.32 18.15 -22.56
N LEU A 355 -15.07 17.57 -23.51
CA LEU A 355 -14.80 17.59 -24.95
C LEU A 355 -15.90 18.31 -25.71
#